data_2a4375d4e54d705e0f21fc824f7d469a
#
_entry.id   2a4375d4e54d705e0f21fc824f7d469a
#
_cell.length_a   1.000
_cell.length_b   1.000
_cell.length_c   1.000
_cell.angle_alpha   90.00
_cell.angle_beta   90.00
_cell.angle_gamma   90.00
#
_symmetry.space_group_name_H-M   'P 1'
#
loop_
_entity.id
_entity.type
_entity.pdbx_description
1 polymer ?
#
loop_
_entity_poly.entity_id
_entity_poly.type
_entity_poly.pdbx_seq_one_letter_code
_entity_poly.pdbx_strand_id
1 'polypeptide(L)'
;MQNRFGDTSLPKIVIIGGGFAGLELIKKLNNLPYRVVLIDKYNYHTFQPLLYQIASAGLTAESIAYPLRRKIGKYPNIAFRLAEVTAIDKTQKKVITTAGEFEYDYLIIAAGATTNFYGNVNLETKTYTLKSIPEALNMRSAILQQFENAVLQAAGNPDKQKLNFIYLHK
;
A
#
# COMPACT_ATOMS: atom_id res chain seq x y z
N MET A 1 -12.35 -2.68 24.15
CA MET A 1 -12.27 -1.77 22.97
C MET A 1 -13.18 -0.60 23.29
N GLN A 2 -12.64 0.61 23.50
CA GLN A 2 -13.47 1.79 23.71
C GLN A 2 -14.30 2.07 22.45
N ASN A 3 -15.62 2.21 22.65
CA ASN A 3 -16.55 2.57 21.59
C ASN A 3 -16.24 4.00 21.12
N ARG A 4 -15.47 4.12 20.04
CA ARG A 4 -15.01 5.41 19.50
C ARG A 4 -16.16 6.20 18.83
N PHE A 5 -17.28 5.52 18.62
CA PHE A 5 -18.49 6.08 18.02
C PHE A 5 -19.53 6.27 19.12
N GLY A 6 -19.74 7.51 19.54
CA GLY A 6 -20.71 7.81 20.63
C GLY A 6 -22.16 7.48 20.26
N ASP A 7 -22.56 7.64 19.01
CA ASP A 7 -23.90 7.35 18.51
C ASP A 7 -23.87 6.14 17.57
N THR A 8 -24.51 5.05 18.00
CA THR A 8 -24.61 3.81 17.23
C THR A 8 -25.72 3.81 16.18
N SER A 9 -26.62 4.81 16.21
CA SER A 9 -27.72 4.96 15.22
C SER A 9 -27.25 5.50 13.87
N LEU A 10 -26.09 6.15 13.82
CA LEU A 10 -25.55 6.74 12.58
C LEU A 10 -25.16 5.65 11.57
N PRO A 11 -25.44 5.88 10.26
CA PRO A 11 -25.05 4.95 9.21
C PRO A 11 -23.54 4.68 9.20
N LYS A 12 -23.16 3.44 8.91
CA LYS A 12 -21.78 2.96 8.93
C LYS A 12 -21.21 2.86 7.52
N ILE A 13 -20.14 3.58 7.28
CA ILE A 13 -19.36 3.51 6.05
C ILE A 13 -18.10 2.68 6.31
N VAL A 14 -17.88 1.62 5.53
CA VAL A 14 -16.61 0.88 5.51
C VAL A 14 -15.84 1.27 4.25
N ILE A 15 -14.57 1.67 4.43
CA ILE A 15 -13.64 2.01 3.35
C ILE A 15 -12.52 0.98 3.37
N ILE A 16 -12.31 0.29 2.26
CA ILE A 16 -11.22 -0.66 2.08
C ILE A 16 -10.08 0.04 1.33
N GLY A 17 -8.94 0.21 2.00
CA GLY A 17 -7.73 0.81 1.44
C GLY A 17 -7.44 2.24 1.92
N GLY A 18 -6.28 2.41 2.58
CA GLY A 18 -5.74 3.68 3.09
C GLY A 18 -4.81 4.39 2.11
N GLY A 19 -4.98 4.14 0.81
CA GLY A 19 -4.30 4.85 -0.27
C GLY A 19 -4.80 6.28 -0.48
N PHE A 20 -4.46 6.88 -1.62
CA PHE A 20 -4.85 8.26 -1.94
C PHE A 20 -6.36 8.47 -1.91
N ALA A 21 -7.13 7.58 -2.58
CA ALA A 21 -8.58 7.69 -2.67
C ALA A 21 -9.25 7.55 -1.29
N GLY A 22 -8.86 6.52 -0.51
CA GLY A 22 -9.42 6.31 0.82
C GLY A 22 -9.13 7.46 1.77
N LEU A 23 -7.91 8.00 1.77
CA LEU A 23 -7.54 9.13 2.62
C LEU A 23 -8.22 10.44 2.20
N GLU A 24 -8.41 10.67 0.92
CA GLU A 24 -9.13 11.85 0.45
C GLU A 24 -10.60 11.79 0.85
N LEU A 25 -11.20 10.62 0.74
CA LEU A 25 -12.59 10.42 1.19
C LEU A 25 -12.75 10.62 2.70
N ILE A 26 -11.79 10.13 3.50
CA ILE A 26 -11.79 10.35 4.96
C ILE A 26 -11.81 11.85 5.30
N LYS A 27 -11.04 12.67 4.60
CA LYS A 27 -11.06 14.13 4.83
C LYS A 27 -12.44 14.73 4.56
N LYS A 28 -13.12 14.25 3.51
CA LYS A 28 -14.46 14.73 3.14
C LYS A 28 -15.56 14.24 4.08
N LEU A 29 -15.39 13.04 4.66
CA LEU A 29 -16.35 12.46 5.61
C LEU A 29 -16.13 12.92 7.06
N ASN A 30 -15.08 13.70 7.32
CA ASN A 30 -14.81 14.22 8.65
C ASN A 30 -15.97 15.12 9.13
N ASN A 31 -16.38 14.92 10.39
CA ASN A 31 -17.48 15.65 11.04
C ASN A 31 -18.87 15.50 10.38
N LEU A 32 -19.03 14.61 9.41
CA LEU A 32 -20.35 14.27 8.88
C LEU A 32 -21.02 13.20 9.77
N PRO A 33 -22.35 13.10 9.76
CA PRO A 33 -23.12 12.19 10.60
C PRO A 33 -23.03 10.73 10.11
N TYR A 34 -21.82 10.21 10.05
CA TYR A 34 -21.50 8.83 9.69
C TYR A 34 -20.47 8.24 10.63
N ARG A 35 -20.57 6.95 10.88
CA ARG A 35 -19.51 6.15 11.52
C ARG A 35 -18.65 5.58 10.41
N VAL A 36 -17.39 5.99 10.33
CA VAL A 36 -16.49 5.57 9.26
C VAL A 36 -15.43 4.60 9.79
N VAL A 37 -15.28 3.46 9.13
CA VAL A 37 -14.20 2.50 9.43
C VAL A 37 -13.32 2.38 8.20
N LEU A 38 -12.05 2.78 8.31
CA LEU A 38 -11.02 2.51 7.33
C LEU A 38 -10.35 1.18 7.66
N ILE A 39 -10.28 0.27 6.70
CA ILE A 39 -9.58 -1.00 6.81
C ILE A 39 -8.41 -1.00 5.82
N ASP A 40 -7.20 -1.30 6.29
CA ASP A 40 -6.03 -1.50 5.44
C ASP A 40 -5.14 -2.59 6.03
N LYS A 41 -4.46 -3.34 5.19
CA LYS A 41 -3.48 -4.36 5.60
C LYS A 41 -2.16 -3.77 6.08
N TYR A 42 -1.89 -2.51 5.77
CA TYR A 42 -0.75 -1.76 6.26
C TYR A 42 -1.19 -0.68 7.24
N ASN A 43 -0.39 -0.40 8.26
CA ASN A 43 -0.66 0.68 9.22
C ASN A 43 -0.10 2.03 8.76
N TYR A 44 0.38 2.12 7.54
CA TYR A 44 0.96 3.32 6.94
C TYR A 44 0.42 3.58 5.54
N HIS A 45 0.35 4.84 5.19
CA HIS A 45 0.12 5.31 3.82
C HIS A 45 1.47 5.51 3.14
N THR A 46 1.61 5.01 1.91
CA THR A 46 2.79 5.22 1.08
C THR A 46 2.53 6.29 0.05
N PHE A 47 3.40 7.29 -0.03
CA PHE A 47 3.39 8.23 -1.15
C PHE A 47 4.07 7.59 -2.37
N GLN A 48 3.31 6.77 -3.09
CA GLN A 48 3.79 5.94 -4.20
C GLN A 48 4.62 6.67 -5.26
N PRO A 49 4.33 7.93 -5.65
CA PRO A 49 5.13 8.65 -6.65
C PRO A 49 6.62 8.78 -6.31
N LEU A 50 7.01 8.61 -5.03
CA LEU A 50 8.41 8.69 -4.60
C LEU A 50 9.08 7.33 -4.38
N LEU A 51 8.44 6.21 -4.72
CA LEU A 51 9.04 4.87 -4.60
C LEU A 51 10.33 4.72 -5.42
N TYR A 52 10.40 5.37 -6.59
CA TYR A 52 11.62 5.36 -7.40
C TYR A 52 12.82 5.97 -6.68
N GLN A 53 12.61 6.96 -5.80
CA GLN A 53 13.69 7.55 -5.01
C GLN A 53 14.19 6.61 -3.90
N ILE A 54 13.34 5.73 -3.39
CA ILE A 54 13.80 4.64 -2.49
C ILE A 54 14.63 3.65 -3.28
N ALA A 55 14.15 3.22 -4.46
CA ALA A 55 14.84 2.26 -5.31
C ALA A 55 16.22 2.79 -5.77
N SER A 56 16.36 4.10 -6.00
CA SER A 56 17.62 4.76 -6.37
C SER A 56 18.46 5.23 -5.18
N ALA A 57 18.09 4.87 -3.95
CA ALA A 57 18.75 5.30 -2.71
C ALA A 57 18.73 6.81 -2.40
N GLY A 58 17.87 7.59 -3.07
CA GLY A 58 17.70 9.02 -2.84
C GLY A 58 16.88 9.35 -1.59
N LEU A 59 16.00 8.46 -1.16
CA LEU A 59 15.18 8.60 0.04
C LEU A 59 15.16 7.32 0.87
N THR A 60 14.88 7.47 2.17
CA THR A 60 14.58 6.33 3.06
C THR A 60 13.10 5.96 2.99
N ALA A 61 12.77 4.73 3.39
CA ALA A 61 11.38 4.25 3.40
C ALA A 61 10.48 5.09 4.29
N GLU A 62 11.00 5.56 5.43
CA GLU A 62 10.29 6.38 6.42
C GLU A 62 9.90 7.74 5.87
N SER A 63 10.67 8.27 4.91
CA SER A 63 10.41 9.58 4.29
C SER A 63 9.09 9.63 3.52
N ILE A 64 8.59 8.48 3.05
CA ILE A 64 7.36 8.37 2.25
C ILE A 64 6.26 7.53 2.91
N ALA A 65 6.55 6.91 4.06
CA ALA A 65 5.60 6.12 4.85
C ALA A 65 5.00 6.98 5.97
N TYR A 66 3.69 7.20 5.93
CA TYR A 66 3.02 7.99 6.95
C TYR A 66 2.04 7.12 7.77
N PRO A 67 2.18 7.04 9.12
CA PRO A 67 1.33 6.19 9.95
C PRO A 67 -0.15 6.56 9.85
N LEU A 68 -1.00 5.63 9.41
CA LEU A 68 -2.44 5.84 9.24
C LEU A 68 -3.12 6.19 10.56
N ARG A 69 -2.74 5.53 11.67
CA ARG A 69 -3.34 5.83 13.00
C ARG A 69 -3.12 7.27 13.43
N ARG A 70 -1.93 7.83 13.15
CA ARG A 70 -1.63 9.24 13.46
C ARG A 70 -2.47 10.19 12.61
N LYS A 71 -2.63 9.87 11.32
CA LYS A 71 -3.40 10.70 10.38
C LYS A 71 -4.89 10.69 10.70
N ILE A 72 -5.43 9.50 11.06
CA ILE A 72 -6.86 9.30 11.31
C ILE A 72 -7.24 9.66 12.76
N GLY A 73 -6.30 9.59 13.66
CA GLY A 73 -6.52 9.84 15.10
C GLY A 73 -7.21 11.15 15.44
N LYS A 74 -7.08 12.16 14.60
CA LYS A 74 -7.69 13.49 14.75
C LYS A 74 -9.16 13.57 14.34
N TYR A 75 -9.72 12.54 13.71
CA TYR A 75 -11.10 12.53 13.22
C TYR A 75 -11.99 11.73 14.20
N PRO A 76 -12.96 12.39 14.88
CA PRO A 76 -13.74 11.75 15.95
C PRO A 76 -14.66 10.65 15.44
N ASN A 77 -15.22 10.80 14.24
CA ASN A 77 -16.16 9.86 13.62
C ASN A 77 -15.49 8.79 12.76
N ILE A 78 -14.14 8.69 12.76
CA ILE A 78 -13.40 7.76 11.91
C ILE A 78 -12.51 6.84 12.75
N ALA A 79 -12.61 5.54 12.52
CA ALA A 79 -11.76 4.52 13.12
C ALA A 79 -10.90 3.83 12.05
N PHE A 80 -9.66 3.51 12.40
CA PHE A 80 -8.77 2.69 11.59
C PHE A 80 -8.71 1.26 12.13
N ARG A 81 -8.77 0.27 11.23
CA ARG A 81 -8.55 -1.15 11.52
C ARG A 81 -7.44 -1.69 10.63
N LEU A 82 -6.39 -2.21 11.26
CA LEU A 82 -5.33 -2.95 10.59
C LEU A 82 -5.83 -4.38 10.36
N ALA A 83 -6.18 -4.71 9.13
CA ALA A 83 -6.65 -6.04 8.75
C ALA A 83 -6.59 -6.21 7.23
N GLU A 84 -6.39 -7.43 6.78
CA GLU A 84 -6.54 -7.81 5.39
C GLU A 84 -7.99 -8.26 5.12
N VAL A 85 -8.58 -7.70 4.07
CA VAL A 85 -9.93 -8.11 3.63
C VAL A 85 -9.79 -9.39 2.81
N THR A 86 -10.51 -10.43 3.24
CA THR A 86 -10.48 -11.75 2.60
C THR A 86 -11.72 -12.01 1.76
N ALA A 87 -12.89 -11.43 2.15
CA ALA A 87 -14.13 -11.58 1.39
C ALA A 87 -15.09 -10.41 1.68
N ILE A 88 -16.09 -10.28 0.82
CA ILE A 88 -17.21 -9.35 0.98
C ILE A 88 -18.51 -10.12 0.80
N ASP A 89 -19.33 -10.18 1.85
CA ASP A 89 -20.70 -10.67 1.77
C ASP A 89 -21.64 -9.51 1.46
N LYS A 90 -22.10 -9.45 0.22
CA LYS A 90 -23.03 -8.41 -0.24
C LYS A 90 -24.45 -8.60 0.29
N THR A 91 -24.84 -9.85 0.56
CA THR A 91 -26.19 -10.19 1.04
C THR A 91 -26.36 -9.77 2.49
N GLN A 92 -25.39 -10.09 3.33
CA GLN A 92 -25.38 -9.69 4.74
C GLN A 92 -24.75 -8.31 4.98
N LYS A 93 -24.27 -7.63 3.94
CA LYS A 93 -23.53 -6.36 4.03
C LYS A 93 -22.38 -6.42 5.03
N LYS A 94 -21.51 -7.42 4.89
CA LYS A 94 -20.34 -7.64 5.75
C LYS A 94 -19.04 -7.67 4.96
N VAL A 95 -18.00 -7.07 5.53
CA VAL A 95 -16.61 -7.22 5.09
C VAL A 95 -15.93 -8.20 6.04
N ILE A 96 -15.42 -9.31 5.50
CA ILE A 96 -14.72 -10.36 6.24
C ILE A 96 -13.23 -10.07 6.16
N THR A 97 -12.57 -10.08 7.32
CA THR A 97 -11.15 -9.73 7.43
C THR A 97 -10.41 -10.67 8.35
N THR A 98 -9.09 -10.59 8.35
CA THR A 98 -8.21 -11.31 9.30
C THR A 98 -8.42 -10.91 10.77
N ALA A 99 -9.09 -9.78 11.04
CA ALA A 99 -9.37 -9.28 12.38
C ALA A 99 -10.86 -9.34 12.77
N GLY A 100 -11.68 -10.10 12.02
CA GLY A 100 -13.11 -10.24 12.26
C GLY A 100 -13.97 -9.63 11.16
N GLU A 101 -15.26 -9.55 11.40
CA GLU A 101 -16.25 -9.06 10.45
C GLU A 101 -16.64 -7.60 10.76
N PHE A 102 -16.94 -6.85 9.70
CA PHE A 102 -17.41 -5.45 9.78
C PHE A 102 -18.67 -5.28 8.95
N GLU A 103 -19.79 -5.06 9.62
CA GLU A 103 -21.05 -4.69 8.95
C GLU A 103 -20.95 -3.27 8.38
N TYR A 104 -21.69 -3.01 7.30
CA TYR A 104 -21.74 -1.70 6.65
C TYR A 104 -23.14 -1.38 6.10
N ASP A 105 -23.49 -0.10 6.11
CA ASP A 105 -24.58 0.45 5.30
C ASP A 105 -24.07 0.82 3.90
N TYR A 106 -22.86 1.39 3.85
CA TYR A 106 -22.17 1.76 2.61
C TYR A 106 -20.77 1.18 2.61
N LEU A 107 -20.37 0.61 1.47
CA LEU A 107 -19.04 0.05 1.25
C LEU A 107 -18.33 0.80 0.11
N ILE A 108 -17.10 1.22 0.36
CA ILE A 108 -16.24 1.86 -0.63
C ILE A 108 -14.95 1.05 -0.78
N ILE A 109 -14.68 0.63 -2.00
CA ILE A 109 -13.49 -0.15 -2.33
C ILE A 109 -12.48 0.80 -2.96
N ALA A 110 -11.41 1.10 -2.22
CA ALA A 110 -10.30 1.97 -2.60
C ALA A 110 -8.95 1.22 -2.48
N ALA A 111 -8.95 -0.09 -2.76
CA ALA A 111 -7.82 -1.00 -2.56
C ALA A 111 -6.63 -0.76 -3.51
N GLY A 112 -6.79 0.12 -4.51
CA GLY A 112 -5.75 0.40 -5.50
C GLY A 112 -5.62 -0.70 -6.55
N ALA A 113 -4.42 -0.84 -7.13
CA ALA A 113 -4.11 -1.83 -8.15
C ALA A 113 -2.76 -2.49 -7.87
N THR A 114 -2.63 -3.73 -8.27
CA THR A 114 -1.38 -4.49 -8.28
C THR A 114 -0.82 -4.60 -9.71
N THR A 115 0.44 -5.01 -9.82
CA THR A 115 1.03 -5.32 -11.12
C THR A 115 0.36 -6.56 -11.70
N ASN A 116 -0.04 -6.50 -12.96
CA ASN A 116 -0.59 -7.63 -13.69
C ASN A 116 0.41 -8.04 -14.80
N PHE A 117 0.87 -9.27 -14.74
CA PHE A 117 1.79 -9.84 -15.72
C PHE A 117 1.08 -10.59 -16.85
N TYR A 118 -0.27 -10.57 -16.89
CA TYR A 118 -1.10 -11.24 -17.91
C TYR A 118 -0.75 -12.72 -18.12
N GLY A 119 -0.36 -13.42 -17.04
CA GLY A 119 0.04 -14.81 -17.08
C GLY A 119 1.44 -15.07 -17.65
N ASN A 120 2.22 -14.02 -17.92
CA ASN A 120 3.61 -14.18 -18.39
C ASN A 120 4.55 -14.44 -17.21
N VAL A 121 4.81 -15.72 -16.93
CA VAL A 121 5.68 -16.19 -15.84
C VAL A 121 7.11 -15.64 -15.96
N ASN A 122 7.62 -15.47 -17.18
CA ASN A 122 8.96 -14.91 -17.39
C ASN A 122 9.06 -13.45 -16.95
N LEU A 123 8.03 -12.64 -17.17
CA LEU A 123 7.99 -11.28 -16.66
C LEU A 123 7.88 -11.27 -15.15
N GLU A 124 7.01 -12.08 -14.57
CA GLU A 124 6.82 -12.15 -13.13
C GLU A 124 8.11 -12.53 -12.38
N THR A 125 8.88 -13.50 -12.90
CA THR A 125 10.08 -14.01 -12.25
C THR A 125 11.35 -13.19 -12.52
N LYS A 126 11.40 -12.43 -13.63
CA LYS A 126 12.61 -11.72 -14.07
C LYS A 126 12.54 -10.21 -13.94
N THR A 127 11.42 -9.66 -13.47
CA THR A 127 11.27 -8.21 -13.32
C THR A 127 11.03 -7.80 -11.86
N TYR A 128 11.39 -6.56 -11.55
CA TYR A 128 11.09 -5.93 -10.28
C TYR A 128 9.89 -5.00 -10.44
N THR A 129 8.91 -5.12 -9.57
CA THR A 129 7.77 -4.21 -9.51
C THR A 129 8.05 -3.04 -8.57
N LEU A 130 7.30 -1.93 -8.73
CA LEU A 130 7.50 -0.73 -7.94
C LEU A 130 6.13 -0.16 -7.49
N LYS A 131 5.42 -0.93 -6.66
CA LYS A 131 4.10 -0.58 -6.11
C LYS A 131 4.10 -0.41 -4.59
N SER A 132 5.11 -0.95 -3.90
CA SER A 132 5.21 -0.94 -2.45
C SER A 132 6.64 -0.62 -1.98
N ILE A 133 6.79 -0.25 -0.71
CA ILE A 133 8.09 -0.02 -0.09
C ILE A 133 8.98 -1.28 -0.11
N PRO A 134 8.49 -2.48 0.25
CA PRO A 134 9.30 -3.70 0.12
C PRO A 134 9.82 -3.94 -1.30
N GLU A 135 9.00 -3.72 -2.33
CA GLU A 135 9.43 -3.85 -3.73
C GLU A 135 10.52 -2.84 -4.09
N ALA A 136 10.39 -1.59 -3.64
CA ALA A 136 11.42 -0.56 -3.87
C ALA A 136 12.75 -0.91 -3.20
N LEU A 137 12.72 -1.44 -1.97
CA LEU A 137 13.91 -1.90 -1.25
C LEU A 137 14.55 -3.12 -1.91
N ASN A 138 13.73 -4.07 -2.39
CA ASN A 138 14.23 -5.23 -3.13
C ASN A 138 14.90 -4.81 -4.44
N MET A 139 14.29 -3.88 -5.19
CA MET A 139 14.87 -3.32 -6.41
C MET A 139 16.20 -2.60 -6.11
N ARG A 140 16.26 -1.78 -5.05
CA ARG A 140 17.47 -1.12 -4.61
C ARG A 140 18.60 -2.14 -4.32
N SER A 141 18.27 -3.18 -3.54
CA SER A 141 19.24 -4.22 -3.19
C SER A 141 19.76 -4.94 -4.43
N ALA A 142 18.87 -5.25 -5.38
CA ALA A 142 19.27 -5.88 -6.64
C ALA A 142 20.17 -4.99 -7.49
N ILE A 143 19.89 -3.69 -7.58
CA ILE A 143 20.73 -2.72 -8.30
C ILE A 143 22.13 -2.67 -7.68
N LEU A 144 22.22 -2.51 -6.36
CA LEU A 144 23.50 -2.45 -5.65
C LEU A 144 24.29 -3.75 -5.82
N GLN A 145 23.62 -4.90 -5.72
CA GLN A 145 24.28 -6.21 -5.94
C GLN A 145 24.85 -6.35 -7.36
N GLN A 146 24.15 -5.81 -8.37
CA GLN A 146 24.67 -5.82 -9.74
C GLN A 146 25.91 -4.93 -9.89
N PHE A 147 25.97 -3.77 -9.22
CA PHE A 147 27.17 -2.94 -9.21
C PHE A 147 28.35 -3.65 -8.53
N GLU A 148 28.13 -4.29 -7.36
CA GLU A 148 29.18 -5.05 -6.68
C GLU A 148 29.69 -6.21 -7.54
N ASN A 149 28.79 -6.97 -8.16
CA ASN A 149 29.16 -8.06 -9.06
C ASN A 149 29.98 -7.54 -10.25
N ALA A 150 29.61 -6.38 -10.79
CA ALA A 150 30.32 -5.76 -11.87
C ALA A 150 31.76 -5.38 -11.47
N VAL A 151 31.97 -4.77 -10.30
CA VAL A 151 33.28 -4.42 -9.78
C VAL A 151 34.17 -5.67 -9.59
N LEU A 152 33.62 -6.73 -9.01
CA LEU A 152 34.31 -8.01 -8.81
C LEU A 152 34.74 -8.64 -10.14
N GLN A 153 33.92 -8.58 -11.18
CA GLN A 153 34.22 -9.11 -12.49
C GLN A 153 35.25 -8.23 -13.24
N ALA A 154 35.24 -6.88 -13.02
CA ALA A 154 36.25 -5.96 -13.60
C ALA A 154 37.65 -6.22 -13.10
N ALA A 155 37.79 -6.64 -11.86
CA ALA A 155 39.08 -7.03 -11.31
C ALA A 155 39.71 -8.21 -12.08
N GLY A 156 38.88 -8.99 -12.81
CA GLY A 156 39.33 -10.13 -13.63
C GLY A 156 39.45 -9.88 -15.15
N ASN A 157 38.68 -8.93 -15.72
CA ASN A 157 38.71 -8.61 -17.16
C ASN A 157 37.95 -7.30 -17.49
N PRO A 158 38.62 -6.16 -17.70
CA PRO A 158 38.00 -4.84 -17.89
C PRO A 158 37.15 -4.70 -19.16
N ASP A 159 37.28 -5.55 -20.17
CA ASP A 159 36.59 -5.39 -21.45
C ASP A 159 35.18 -6.02 -21.49
N LYS A 160 34.75 -6.71 -20.45
CA LYS A 160 33.49 -7.50 -20.45
C LYS A 160 32.29 -6.90 -19.69
N GLN A 161 32.34 -5.62 -19.28
CA GLN A 161 31.29 -5.13 -18.39
C GLN A 161 30.34 -4.14 -19.05
N LYS A 162 29.17 -4.64 -19.39
CA LYS A 162 27.99 -3.80 -19.65
C LYS A 162 26.92 -4.14 -18.62
N LEU A 163 26.66 -3.20 -17.70
CA LEU A 163 25.46 -3.21 -16.89
C LEU A 163 24.29 -2.73 -17.76
N ASN A 164 23.32 -3.61 -17.98
CA ASN A 164 22.11 -3.26 -18.73
C ASN A 164 20.92 -3.22 -17.78
N PHE A 165 20.27 -2.04 -17.67
CA PHE A 165 18.99 -1.89 -17.03
C PHE A 165 17.93 -1.59 -18.09
N ILE A 166 16.88 -2.41 -18.12
CA ILE A 166 15.75 -2.21 -19.04
C ILE A 166 14.57 -1.74 -18.22
N TYR A 167 14.06 -0.55 -18.53
CA TYR A 167 12.85 -0.01 -17.93
C TYR A 167 11.66 -0.26 -18.86
N LEU A 168 10.62 -0.94 -18.34
CA LEU A 168 9.37 -1.15 -19.04
C LEU A 168 8.32 -0.17 -18.49
N HIS A 169 7.89 0.76 -19.33
CA HIS A 169 6.79 1.68 -19.05
C HIS A 169 5.50 1.17 -19.73
N LYS A 170 4.38 1.24 -19.00
CA LYS A 170 3.04 1.04 -19.58
C LYS A 170 2.48 2.35 -20.05
#